data_7aaa2ff1f793f9a10c4a468638e5a440
#
_entry.id   7aaa2ff1f793f9a10c4a468638e5a440
#
_cell.length_a   1.000
_cell.length_b   1.000
_cell.length_c   1.000
_cell.angle_alpha   90.00
_cell.angle_beta   90.00
_cell.angle_gamma   90.00
#
_symmetry.space_group_name_H-M   'P 1'
#
loop_
_entity.id
_entity.type
_entity.pdbx_description
1 polymer ?
#
loop_
_entity_poly.entity_id
_entity_poly.type
_entity_poly.pdbx_seq_one_letter_code
_entity_poly.pdbx_strand_id
1 'polypeptide(L)'
;MAGTSFPPGLRFPSGAMLGTHFIIGGTYIAHTYQSFSIWALDLLTMQWSRIDPGGAVSTGSWFRGCLWADANKYLIFGNRNGNLVEDYNRRLLSWDHVAVIDLESFGIYQPPPLKLDIPMQELGLAALQEGVLTDFEIICDDGRKIRCSRKILEERWPWFKEARQKFLQKAKETVETLSTSSMHVGLPELPGVVDVSTPRPDPRLTPRSFQLSEPYPITLALLQYFYSLALITPLQQAPAVLSQLLVLSSTYHIVHLELLVKHAMHRMLSNSTSVGVYEVATLCSCRSLQIR
;
A
#
# COMPACT_ATOMS: atom_id res chain seq x y z
N MET A 1 20.08 -16.31 21.42
CA MET A 1 19.32 -15.05 21.44
C MET A 1 20.31 -13.94 21.71
N ALA A 2 20.37 -12.95 20.83
CA ALA A 2 21.20 -11.78 20.99
C ALA A 2 20.29 -10.58 21.31
N GLY A 3 20.77 -9.64 22.11
CA GLY A 3 20.05 -8.45 22.52
C GLY A 3 20.46 -7.99 23.91
N THR A 4 20.46 -6.68 24.13
CA THR A 4 20.84 -6.09 25.42
C THR A 4 19.69 -6.11 26.44
N SER A 5 18.47 -6.44 26.02
CA SER A 5 17.29 -6.50 26.88
C SER A 5 16.37 -7.66 26.50
N PHE A 6 15.84 -8.33 27.49
CA PHE A 6 14.89 -9.43 27.35
C PHE A 6 13.58 -9.08 28.07
N PRO A 7 12.43 -9.67 27.66
CA PRO A 7 11.21 -9.51 28.39
C PRO A 7 11.38 -10.00 29.84
N PRO A 8 10.92 -9.23 30.82
CA PRO A 8 10.90 -9.66 32.21
C PRO A 8 9.84 -10.74 32.42
N GLY A 9 9.75 -11.26 33.65
CA GLY A 9 8.65 -12.15 34.01
C GLY A 9 7.29 -11.43 33.93
N LEU A 10 6.48 -11.80 32.94
CA LEU A 10 5.18 -11.19 32.70
C LEU A 10 4.07 -12.03 33.35
N ARG A 11 3.10 -11.35 33.95
CA ARG A 11 1.84 -11.95 34.41
C ARG A 11 0.80 -11.83 33.29
N PHE A 12 -0.06 -12.84 33.19
CA PHE A 12 -1.12 -12.93 32.16
C PHE A 12 -0.58 -12.71 30.73
N PRO A 13 0.50 -13.39 30.34
CA PRO A 13 1.09 -13.15 29.03
C PRO A 13 0.14 -13.62 27.92
N SER A 14 0.11 -12.85 26.83
CA SER A 14 -0.50 -13.24 25.56
C SER A 14 0.52 -13.08 24.47
N GLY A 15 0.65 -14.09 23.60
CA GLY A 15 1.61 -14.10 22.50
C GLY A 15 0.92 -14.26 21.15
N ALA A 16 1.47 -13.60 20.11
CA ALA A 16 0.97 -13.71 18.75
C ALA A 16 2.09 -13.48 17.73
N MET A 17 1.86 -13.89 16.48
CA MET A 17 2.81 -13.70 15.37
C MET A 17 2.29 -12.63 14.42
N LEU A 18 3.17 -11.70 14.00
CA LEU A 18 2.90 -10.71 12.95
C LEU A 18 4.11 -10.60 12.03
N GLY A 19 3.95 -11.00 10.78
CA GLY A 19 5.07 -11.07 9.85
C GLY A 19 6.20 -11.96 10.39
N THR A 20 7.39 -11.39 10.52
CA THR A 20 8.58 -12.08 11.06
C THR A 20 8.77 -11.86 12.56
N HIS A 21 7.80 -11.31 13.26
CA HIS A 21 7.92 -10.97 14.67
C HIS A 21 7.00 -11.82 15.53
N PHE A 22 7.54 -12.35 16.64
CA PHE A 22 6.76 -12.89 17.74
C PHE A 22 6.56 -11.78 18.78
N ILE A 23 5.30 -11.46 19.07
CA ILE A 23 4.91 -10.38 19.97
C ILE A 23 4.38 -11.01 21.24
N ILE A 24 4.84 -10.56 22.39
CA ILE A 24 4.33 -10.96 23.70
C ILE A 24 3.96 -9.73 24.50
N GLY A 25 2.77 -9.73 25.07
CA GLY A 25 2.30 -8.67 25.99
C GLY A 25 1.83 -9.26 27.29
N GLY A 26 2.01 -8.52 28.38
CA GLY A 26 1.58 -8.93 29.70
C GLY A 26 1.91 -7.88 30.74
N THR A 27 1.47 -8.11 31.97
CA THR A 27 1.73 -7.19 33.09
C THR A 27 3.02 -7.54 33.78
N TYR A 28 3.92 -6.58 33.86
CA TYR A 28 5.08 -6.63 34.72
C TYR A 28 4.72 -6.10 36.12
N ILE A 29 5.02 -6.86 37.14
CA ILE A 29 4.75 -6.51 38.53
C ILE A 29 6.10 -6.44 39.25
N ALA A 30 6.51 -5.23 39.67
CA ALA A 30 7.62 -4.99 40.57
C ALA A 30 7.10 -4.69 42.01
N HIS A 31 8.01 -4.57 42.94
CA HIS A 31 7.64 -4.27 44.34
C HIS A 31 6.91 -2.91 44.50
N THR A 32 7.23 -1.93 43.65
CA THR A 32 6.76 -0.54 43.81
C THR A 32 5.83 -0.08 42.66
N TYR A 33 5.80 -0.81 41.55
CA TYR A 33 4.98 -0.43 40.40
C TYR A 33 4.55 -1.63 39.58
N GLN A 34 3.51 -1.44 38.82
CA GLN A 34 3.03 -2.37 37.82
C GLN A 34 2.84 -1.65 36.48
N SER A 35 3.11 -2.33 35.38
CA SER A 35 2.92 -1.77 34.06
C SER A 35 2.62 -2.86 33.04
N PHE A 36 1.76 -2.57 32.06
CA PHE A 36 1.61 -3.46 30.92
C PHE A 36 2.83 -3.28 30.00
N SER A 37 3.48 -4.38 29.66
CA SER A 37 4.69 -4.39 28.82
C SER A 37 4.46 -5.23 27.58
N ILE A 38 4.93 -4.71 26.44
CA ILE A 38 4.88 -5.39 25.15
C ILE A 38 6.31 -5.55 24.64
N TRP A 39 6.61 -6.73 24.15
CA TRP A 39 7.91 -7.09 23.59
C TRP A 39 7.75 -7.79 22.27
N ALA A 40 8.67 -7.55 21.34
CA ALA A 40 8.72 -8.22 20.06
C ALA A 40 10.09 -8.89 19.85
N LEU A 41 10.07 -10.14 19.44
CA LEU A 41 11.24 -10.88 18.97
C LEU A 41 11.21 -10.86 17.44
N ASP A 42 12.21 -10.25 16.83
CA ASP A 42 12.45 -10.41 15.41
C ASP A 42 13.09 -11.78 15.16
N LEU A 43 12.40 -12.64 14.44
CA LEU A 43 12.83 -14.02 14.16
C LEU A 43 13.96 -14.09 13.11
N LEU A 44 14.20 -13.03 12.35
CA LEU A 44 15.30 -12.99 11.39
C LEU A 44 16.63 -12.68 12.09
N THR A 45 16.61 -11.73 13.02
CA THR A 45 17.81 -11.29 13.75
C THR A 45 17.94 -11.93 15.12
N MET A 46 16.89 -12.58 15.61
CA MET A 46 16.77 -13.15 16.96
C MET A 46 16.99 -12.12 18.07
N GLN A 47 16.58 -10.87 17.82
CA GLN A 47 16.69 -9.75 18.75
C GLN A 47 15.35 -9.38 19.35
N TRP A 48 15.35 -9.13 20.65
CA TRP A 48 14.21 -8.59 21.36
C TRP A 48 14.21 -7.06 21.32
N SER A 49 13.04 -6.48 21.14
CA SER A 49 12.78 -5.05 21.30
C SER A 49 11.57 -4.82 22.20
N ARG A 50 11.63 -3.77 23.03
CA ARG A 50 10.48 -3.35 23.82
C ARG A 50 9.63 -2.38 23.00
N ILE A 51 8.33 -2.59 23.00
CA ILE A 51 7.34 -1.69 22.39
C ILE A 51 6.80 -0.82 23.52
N ASP A 52 6.93 0.49 23.39
CA ASP A 52 6.37 1.43 24.36
C ASP A 52 4.89 1.68 24.05
N PRO A 53 3.97 1.25 24.92
CA PRO A 53 2.54 1.49 24.74
C PRO A 53 2.11 2.94 25.04
N GLY A 54 3.05 3.81 25.43
CA GLY A 54 2.79 5.18 25.85
C GLY A 54 2.12 5.31 27.22
N GLY A 55 1.77 6.53 27.59
CA GLY A 55 1.19 6.83 28.91
C GLY A 55 -0.23 6.28 29.14
N ALA A 56 -0.90 5.81 28.08
CA ALA A 56 -2.28 5.34 28.18
C ALA A 56 -2.48 4.13 29.09
N VAL A 57 -1.47 3.26 29.21
CA VAL A 57 -1.48 2.03 30.01
C VAL A 57 -0.48 2.06 31.17
N SER A 58 0.06 3.21 31.51
CA SER A 58 1.01 3.38 32.61
C SER A 58 0.35 3.25 33.98
N THR A 59 -0.94 3.53 34.07
CA THR A 59 -1.76 3.41 35.28
C THR A 59 -3.03 2.62 34.95
N GLY A 60 -3.68 2.07 35.98
CA GLY A 60 -4.90 1.28 35.80
C GLY A 60 -4.65 -0.22 35.82
N SER A 61 -5.65 -0.96 35.44
CA SER A 61 -5.70 -2.42 35.45
C SER A 61 -5.76 -2.95 34.03
N TRP A 62 -4.60 -3.38 33.48
CA TRP A 62 -4.45 -3.85 32.11
C TRP A 62 -3.90 -5.27 32.13
N PHE A 63 -4.63 -6.25 31.62
CA PHE A 63 -4.20 -7.65 31.72
C PHE A 63 -4.50 -8.52 30.50
N ARG A 64 -5.13 -8.01 29.47
CA ARG A 64 -5.35 -8.77 28.22
C ARG A 64 -4.85 -7.99 27.04
N GLY A 65 -4.09 -8.66 26.19
CA GLY A 65 -3.69 -8.13 24.91
C GLY A 65 -4.05 -9.09 23.81
N CYS A 66 -4.42 -8.57 22.65
CA CYS A 66 -4.58 -9.36 21.44
C CYS A 66 -4.06 -8.62 20.22
N LEU A 67 -3.66 -9.39 19.21
CA LEU A 67 -3.21 -8.87 17.94
C LEU A 67 -4.39 -8.71 16.97
N TRP A 68 -4.51 -7.53 16.37
CA TRP A 68 -5.33 -7.29 15.18
C TRP A 68 -4.41 -7.27 13.96
N ALA A 69 -4.15 -8.46 13.39
CA ALA A 69 -3.12 -8.66 12.36
C ALA A 69 -3.39 -7.86 11.09
N ASP A 70 -4.63 -7.84 10.60
CA ASP A 70 -4.99 -7.13 9.36
C ASP A 70 -4.76 -5.62 9.43
N ALA A 71 -4.78 -5.06 10.65
CA ALA A 71 -4.56 -3.64 10.89
C ALA A 71 -3.15 -3.33 11.40
N ASN A 72 -2.28 -4.32 11.58
CA ASN A 72 -0.96 -4.18 12.22
C ASN A 72 -1.04 -3.52 13.60
N LYS A 73 -2.05 -3.87 14.40
CA LYS A 73 -2.30 -3.23 15.70
C LYS A 73 -2.30 -4.25 16.83
N TYR A 74 -1.86 -3.81 18.00
CA TYR A 74 -1.99 -4.56 19.23
C TYR A 74 -3.00 -3.85 20.14
N LEU A 75 -4.02 -4.59 20.56
CA LEU A 75 -5.09 -4.10 21.41
C LEU A 75 -4.84 -4.52 22.85
N ILE A 76 -4.98 -3.61 23.81
CA ILE A 76 -4.83 -3.88 25.23
C ILE A 76 -6.15 -3.54 25.90
N PHE A 77 -6.73 -4.52 26.56
CA PHE A 77 -8.01 -4.38 27.25
C PHE A 77 -7.80 -4.22 28.75
N GLY A 78 -8.54 -3.32 29.36
CA GLY A 78 -8.46 -3.06 30.79
C GLY A 78 -9.35 -1.92 31.26
N ASN A 79 -9.05 -1.45 32.46
CA ASN A 79 -9.79 -0.39 33.14
C ASN A 79 -8.80 0.71 33.53
N ARG A 80 -8.89 1.86 32.91
CA ARG A 80 -7.94 2.97 33.11
C ARG A 80 -7.87 3.45 34.57
N ASN A 81 -8.99 3.40 35.28
CA ASN A 81 -9.12 3.81 36.67
C ASN A 81 -9.14 2.62 37.64
N GLY A 82 -8.89 1.40 37.12
CA GLY A 82 -8.91 0.18 37.90
C GLY A 82 -7.66 -0.04 38.72
N ASN A 83 -7.76 -0.93 39.71
CA ASN A 83 -6.64 -1.47 40.44
C ASN A 83 -6.46 -2.95 40.09
N LEU A 84 -5.30 -3.31 39.53
CA LEU A 84 -5.04 -4.64 39.01
C LEU A 84 -5.28 -5.75 40.08
N VAL A 85 -4.84 -5.53 41.32
CA VAL A 85 -4.95 -6.50 42.41
C VAL A 85 -6.40 -6.69 42.81
N GLU A 86 -7.15 -5.59 42.95
CA GLU A 86 -8.56 -5.65 43.29
C GLU A 86 -9.39 -6.27 42.16
N ASP A 87 -9.17 -5.85 40.93
CA ASP A 87 -9.86 -6.36 39.75
C ASP A 87 -9.61 -7.86 39.56
N TYR A 88 -8.36 -8.30 39.78
CA TYR A 88 -8.01 -9.72 39.75
C TYR A 88 -8.72 -10.51 40.87
N ASN A 89 -8.70 -10.02 42.08
CA ASN A 89 -9.33 -10.67 43.25
C ASN A 89 -10.86 -10.73 43.08
N ARG A 90 -11.47 -9.69 42.53
CA ARG A 90 -12.91 -9.64 42.24
C ARG A 90 -13.30 -10.39 40.99
N ARG A 91 -12.33 -10.94 40.23
CA ARG A 91 -12.53 -11.63 38.94
C ARG A 91 -13.36 -10.79 37.98
N LEU A 92 -13.06 -9.49 37.88
CA LEU A 92 -13.72 -8.61 36.92
C LEU A 92 -13.46 -9.07 35.51
N LEU A 93 -14.54 -9.39 34.79
CA LEU A 93 -14.53 -9.86 33.39
C LEU A 93 -14.89 -8.74 32.40
N SER A 94 -15.29 -7.58 32.89
CA SER A 94 -15.64 -6.43 32.05
C SER A 94 -14.48 -5.45 31.95
N TRP A 95 -14.26 -4.96 30.74
CA TRP A 95 -13.28 -3.92 30.44
C TRP A 95 -14.01 -2.73 29.86
N ASP A 96 -13.69 -1.54 30.33
CA ASP A 96 -14.30 -0.29 29.91
C ASP A 96 -13.40 0.51 28.96
N HIS A 97 -12.12 0.08 28.80
CA HIS A 97 -11.17 0.75 27.95
C HIS A 97 -10.40 -0.23 27.05
N VAL A 98 -10.04 0.26 25.87
CA VAL A 98 -9.12 -0.40 24.93
C VAL A 98 -8.02 0.59 24.55
N ALA A 99 -6.77 0.23 24.79
CA ALA A 99 -5.62 0.95 24.24
C ALA A 99 -5.20 0.28 22.93
N VAL A 100 -4.94 1.10 21.91
CA VAL A 100 -4.57 0.63 20.57
C VAL A 100 -3.16 1.07 20.26
N ILE A 101 -2.28 0.12 20.01
CA ILE A 101 -0.87 0.35 19.66
C ILE A 101 -0.69 0.06 18.18
N ASP A 102 -0.17 1.02 17.44
CA ASP A 102 0.18 0.86 16.03
C ASP A 102 1.57 0.22 15.93
N LEU A 103 1.61 -1.06 15.60
CA LEU A 103 2.86 -1.84 15.52
C LEU A 103 3.72 -1.45 14.31
N GLU A 104 3.11 -0.94 13.25
CA GLU A 104 3.84 -0.49 12.07
C GLU A 104 4.78 0.67 12.40
N SER A 105 4.42 1.53 13.37
CA SER A 105 5.28 2.60 13.88
C SER A 105 6.58 2.08 14.52
N PHE A 106 6.60 0.81 14.93
CA PHE A 106 7.79 0.12 15.45
C PHE A 106 8.48 -0.76 14.40
N GLY A 107 8.01 -0.72 13.14
CA GLY A 107 8.52 -1.56 12.06
C GLY A 107 8.02 -3.00 12.10
N ILE A 108 6.96 -3.26 12.85
CA ILE A 108 6.35 -4.58 13.02
C ILE A 108 5.02 -4.56 12.26
N TYR A 109 4.98 -5.24 11.13
CA TYR A 109 3.80 -5.28 10.28
C TYR A 109 3.80 -6.54 9.40
N GLN A 110 2.66 -6.85 8.82
CA GLN A 110 2.55 -7.91 7.84
C GLN A 110 3.14 -7.42 6.51
N PRO A 111 4.21 -8.04 5.99
CA PRO A 111 4.73 -7.69 4.68
C PRO A 111 3.65 -7.83 3.60
N PRO A 112 3.64 -6.96 2.57
CA PRO A 112 2.66 -7.08 1.49
C PRO A 112 2.81 -8.42 0.77
N PRO A 113 1.70 -9.09 0.43
CA PRO A 113 1.75 -10.37 -0.23
C PRO A 113 2.27 -10.23 -1.66
N LEU A 114 3.05 -11.21 -2.11
CA LEU A 114 3.45 -11.31 -3.50
C LEU A 114 2.23 -11.67 -4.35
N LYS A 115 1.96 -10.88 -5.39
CA LYS A 115 0.87 -11.13 -6.34
C LYS A 115 1.30 -12.01 -7.53
N LEU A 116 2.57 -11.99 -7.85
CA LEU A 116 3.20 -12.82 -8.87
C LEU A 116 4.43 -13.50 -8.29
N ASP A 117 4.75 -14.69 -8.74
CA ASP A 117 6.01 -15.34 -8.44
C ASP A 117 7.19 -14.65 -9.13
N ILE A 118 8.40 -14.94 -8.71
CA ILE A 118 9.61 -14.28 -9.21
C ILE A 118 9.79 -14.44 -10.73
N PRO A 119 9.63 -15.63 -11.32
CA PRO A 119 9.72 -15.78 -12.79
C PRO A 119 8.72 -14.94 -13.56
N MET A 120 7.48 -14.81 -13.05
CA MET A 120 6.45 -13.97 -13.69
C MET A 120 6.73 -12.48 -13.54
N GLN A 121 7.34 -12.06 -12.42
CA GLN A 121 7.79 -10.67 -12.26
C GLN A 121 8.88 -10.32 -13.27
N GLU A 122 9.86 -11.18 -13.44
CA GLU A 122 10.96 -11.02 -14.39
C GLU A 122 10.47 -11.03 -15.84
N LEU A 123 9.58 -11.97 -16.18
CA LEU A 123 8.94 -12.02 -17.50
C LEU A 123 8.16 -10.73 -17.81
N GLY A 124 7.44 -10.20 -16.82
CA GLY A 124 6.74 -8.94 -16.96
C GLY A 124 7.70 -7.78 -17.28
N LEU A 125 8.82 -7.66 -16.56
CA LEU A 125 9.82 -6.64 -16.83
C LEU A 125 10.46 -6.79 -18.21
N ALA A 126 10.80 -8.01 -18.62
CA ALA A 126 11.33 -8.29 -19.94
C ALA A 126 10.32 -7.89 -21.04
N ALA A 127 9.05 -8.21 -20.86
CA ALA A 127 8.00 -7.82 -21.80
C ALA A 127 7.86 -6.30 -21.97
N LEU A 128 8.01 -5.53 -20.88
CA LEU A 128 8.05 -4.07 -20.95
C LEU A 128 9.30 -3.57 -21.69
N GLN A 129 10.46 -4.11 -21.37
CA GLN A 129 11.75 -3.71 -21.94
C GLN A 129 11.83 -4.01 -23.44
N GLU A 130 11.36 -5.18 -23.86
CA GLU A 130 11.36 -5.63 -25.25
C GLU A 130 10.20 -5.05 -26.06
N GLY A 131 9.26 -4.38 -25.41
CA GLY A 131 8.09 -3.80 -26.06
C GLY A 131 7.12 -4.85 -26.62
N VAL A 132 6.97 -5.99 -25.95
CA VAL A 132 6.08 -7.06 -26.38
C VAL A 132 4.61 -6.63 -26.21
N LEU A 133 3.79 -6.87 -27.23
CA LEU A 133 2.34 -6.55 -27.24
C LEU A 133 2.03 -5.08 -26.91
N THR A 134 2.87 -4.15 -27.35
CA THR A 134 2.64 -2.73 -27.14
C THR A 134 1.64 -2.17 -28.14
N ASP A 135 0.53 -1.64 -27.66
CA ASP A 135 -0.53 -1.01 -28.42
C ASP A 135 -0.86 0.41 -27.92
N PHE A 136 -0.08 0.89 -26.92
CA PHE A 136 -0.29 2.15 -26.24
C PHE A 136 1.02 2.84 -25.88
N GLU A 137 0.99 4.17 -25.72
CA GLU A 137 2.15 4.98 -25.34
C GLU A 137 1.80 5.87 -24.13
N ILE A 138 2.69 5.94 -23.15
CA ILE A 138 2.65 7.00 -22.12
C ILE A 138 3.66 8.06 -22.49
N ILE A 139 3.20 9.31 -22.53
CA ILE A 139 4.02 10.49 -22.79
C ILE A 139 4.35 11.11 -21.44
N CYS A 140 5.64 11.18 -21.11
CA CYS A 140 6.14 11.78 -19.88
C CYS A 140 6.13 13.31 -19.96
N ASP A 141 6.27 13.98 -18.81
CA ASP A 141 6.35 15.44 -18.72
C ASP A 141 7.52 16.03 -19.57
N ASP A 142 8.63 15.32 -19.64
CA ASP A 142 9.80 15.67 -20.46
C ASP A 142 9.64 15.33 -21.96
N GLY A 143 8.45 14.92 -22.40
CA GLY A 143 8.14 14.58 -23.80
C GLY A 143 8.62 13.21 -24.24
N ARG A 144 9.36 12.47 -23.43
CA ARG A 144 9.76 11.08 -23.73
C ARG A 144 8.55 10.17 -23.69
N LYS A 145 8.60 9.12 -24.51
CA LYS A 145 7.50 8.15 -24.66
C LYS A 145 7.90 6.77 -24.20
N ILE A 146 7.01 6.09 -23.53
CA ILE A 146 7.19 4.70 -23.14
C ILE A 146 6.07 3.88 -23.74
N ARG A 147 6.43 2.87 -24.55
CA ARG A 147 5.47 1.94 -25.15
C ARG A 147 5.05 0.90 -24.11
N CYS A 148 3.77 0.61 -24.08
CA CYS A 148 3.21 -0.33 -23.11
C CYS A 148 1.94 -1.00 -23.66
N SER A 149 1.46 -2.00 -22.93
CA SER A 149 0.19 -2.66 -23.23
C SER A 149 -0.95 -1.94 -22.50
N ARG A 150 -1.90 -1.42 -23.27
CA ARG A 150 -3.13 -0.83 -22.74
C ARG A 150 -3.91 -1.81 -21.87
N LYS A 151 -3.98 -3.07 -22.28
CA LYS A 151 -4.70 -4.09 -21.53
C LYS A 151 -4.13 -4.30 -20.13
N ILE A 152 -2.81 -4.33 -19.98
CA ILE A 152 -2.16 -4.42 -18.67
C ILE A 152 -2.51 -3.21 -17.80
N LEU A 153 -2.51 -2.01 -18.38
CA LEU A 153 -2.90 -0.80 -17.65
C LEU A 153 -4.37 -0.85 -17.20
N GLU A 154 -5.30 -1.25 -18.08
CA GLU A 154 -6.72 -1.36 -17.73
C GLU A 154 -6.99 -2.39 -16.63
N GLU A 155 -6.27 -3.49 -16.61
CA GLU A 155 -6.44 -4.55 -15.60
C GLU A 155 -5.80 -4.20 -14.24
N ARG A 156 -4.70 -3.45 -14.26
CA ARG A 156 -3.87 -3.23 -13.06
C ARG A 156 -3.92 -1.81 -12.52
N TRP A 157 -4.57 -0.89 -13.25
CA TRP A 157 -4.74 0.52 -12.87
C TRP A 157 -6.22 0.93 -12.97
N PRO A 158 -7.02 0.75 -11.89
CA PRO A 158 -8.46 1.02 -11.91
C PRO A 158 -8.81 2.44 -12.37
N TRP A 159 -8.09 3.45 -11.87
CA TRP A 159 -8.27 4.84 -12.27
C TRP A 159 -8.12 5.04 -13.79
N PHE A 160 -7.10 4.44 -14.41
CA PHE A 160 -6.88 4.52 -15.87
C PHE A 160 -8.05 3.89 -16.63
N LYS A 161 -8.53 2.75 -16.17
CA LYS A 161 -9.70 2.07 -16.76
C LYS A 161 -10.93 2.95 -16.74
N GLU A 162 -11.24 3.56 -15.57
CA GLU A 162 -12.39 4.45 -15.40
C GLU A 162 -12.26 5.72 -16.24
N ALA A 163 -11.09 6.37 -16.19
CA ALA A 163 -10.82 7.58 -16.98
C ALA A 163 -11.01 7.33 -18.48
N ARG A 164 -10.53 6.18 -18.95
CA ARG A 164 -10.70 5.78 -20.34
C ARG A 164 -12.15 5.46 -20.70
N GLN A 165 -12.89 4.78 -19.85
CA GLN A 165 -14.32 4.52 -20.05
C GLN A 165 -15.12 5.82 -20.17
N LYS A 166 -14.87 6.77 -19.28
CA LYS A 166 -15.49 8.12 -19.33
C LYS A 166 -15.16 8.85 -20.64
N PHE A 167 -13.91 8.76 -21.10
CA PHE A 167 -13.50 9.35 -22.36
C PHE A 167 -14.24 8.72 -23.55
N LEU A 168 -14.30 7.39 -23.61
CA LEU A 168 -15.01 6.67 -24.70
C LEU A 168 -16.50 6.99 -24.71
N GLN A 169 -17.12 7.13 -23.56
CA GLN A 169 -18.54 7.50 -23.46
C GLN A 169 -18.77 8.91 -24.01
N LYS A 170 -17.98 9.91 -23.58
CA LYS A 170 -18.07 11.28 -24.10
C LYS A 170 -17.80 11.36 -25.60
N ALA A 171 -16.82 10.58 -26.09
CA ALA A 171 -16.52 10.53 -27.50
C ALA A 171 -17.69 9.96 -28.33
N LYS A 172 -18.37 8.92 -27.84
CA LYS A 172 -19.59 8.39 -28.46
C LYS A 172 -20.71 9.44 -28.52
N GLU A 173 -21.00 10.09 -27.41
CA GLU A 173 -22.01 11.15 -27.32
C GLU A 173 -21.72 12.30 -28.31
N THR A 174 -20.44 12.68 -28.46
CA THR A 174 -20.02 13.73 -29.41
C THR A 174 -20.21 13.26 -30.86
N VAL A 175 -19.91 12.02 -31.18
CA VAL A 175 -20.11 11.47 -32.54
C VAL A 175 -21.60 11.34 -32.87
N GLU A 176 -22.42 10.91 -31.93
CA GLU A 176 -23.87 10.82 -32.11
C GLU A 176 -24.49 12.21 -32.32
N THR A 177 -24.05 13.24 -31.56
CA THR A 177 -24.51 14.63 -31.76
C THR A 177 -24.08 15.21 -33.11
N LEU A 178 -22.85 14.91 -33.56
CA LEU A 178 -22.36 15.33 -34.89
C LEU A 178 -23.09 14.61 -36.01
N SER A 179 -23.40 13.32 -35.87
CA SER A 179 -24.14 12.54 -36.86
C SER A 179 -25.58 13.01 -37.02
N THR A 180 -26.22 13.43 -35.93
CA THR A 180 -27.59 14.04 -36.00
C THR A 180 -27.58 15.44 -36.64
N SER A 181 -26.48 16.17 -36.56
CA SER A 181 -26.35 17.50 -37.17
C SER A 181 -26.03 17.44 -38.68
N SER A 182 -25.52 16.33 -39.22
CA SER A 182 -25.14 16.19 -40.62
C SER A 182 -26.19 15.48 -41.48
N MET A 183 -27.43 15.39 -41.07
CA MET A 183 -28.54 14.80 -41.83
C MET A 183 -29.12 15.73 -42.92
N HIS A 184 -28.30 16.54 -43.58
CA HIS A 184 -28.76 17.27 -44.77
C HIS A 184 -27.63 17.43 -45.81
N VAL A 185 -27.06 16.33 -46.32
CA VAL A 185 -26.55 16.28 -47.70
C VAL A 185 -26.73 14.86 -48.20
N GLY A 186 -27.71 14.67 -49.06
CA GLY A 186 -27.95 13.40 -49.72
C GLY A 186 -26.81 13.05 -50.68
N LEU A 187 -26.10 12.01 -50.39
CA LEU A 187 -25.26 11.26 -51.31
C LEU A 187 -25.95 9.91 -51.62
N PRO A 188 -26.03 9.49 -52.88
CA PRO A 188 -26.74 8.27 -53.26
C PRO A 188 -26.05 7.04 -52.66
N GLU A 189 -26.86 6.17 -52.05
CA GLU A 189 -26.44 4.88 -51.54
C GLU A 189 -25.93 3.99 -52.65
N LEU A 190 -24.70 3.51 -52.53
CA LEU A 190 -24.17 2.39 -53.30
C LEU A 190 -24.70 1.08 -52.70
N PRO A 191 -25.37 0.21 -53.47
CA PRO A 191 -25.82 -1.08 -52.97
C PRO A 191 -24.63 -2.04 -52.86
N GLY A 192 -24.27 -2.41 -51.64
CA GLY A 192 -23.21 -3.36 -51.43
C GLY A 192 -23.06 -3.82 -49.99
N VAL A 193 -23.57 -5.04 -49.77
CA VAL A 193 -23.16 -5.98 -48.71
C VAL A 193 -23.35 -5.51 -47.28
N VAL A 194 -24.47 -5.90 -46.73
CA VAL A 194 -24.72 -5.90 -45.28
C VAL A 194 -23.89 -7.04 -44.66
N ASP A 195 -22.68 -6.71 -44.26
CA ASP A 195 -21.93 -7.57 -43.34
C ASP A 195 -22.24 -7.11 -41.94
N VAL A 196 -23.05 -7.90 -41.23
CA VAL A 196 -23.39 -7.71 -39.83
C VAL A 196 -22.17 -8.07 -38.98
N SER A 197 -21.11 -7.32 -39.14
CA SER A 197 -19.96 -7.36 -38.23
C SER A 197 -20.08 -6.24 -37.23
N THR A 198 -19.93 -6.60 -35.97
CA THR A 198 -19.81 -5.68 -34.81
C THR A 198 -19.16 -4.35 -35.21
N PRO A 199 -19.76 -3.20 -34.89
CA PRO A 199 -19.24 -1.90 -35.30
C PRO A 199 -17.81 -1.79 -34.79
N ARG A 200 -16.84 -1.76 -35.72
CA ARG A 200 -15.44 -1.51 -35.39
C ARG A 200 -15.40 -0.10 -34.76
N PRO A 201 -14.91 0.04 -33.53
CA PRO A 201 -14.81 1.37 -32.91
C PRO A 201 -13.95 2.25 -33.85
N ASP A 202 -14.44 3.44 -34.16
CA ASP A 202 -13.70 4.42 -34.96
C ASP A 202 -12.29 4.57 -34.36
N PRO A 203 -11.21 4.36 -35.14
CA PRO A 203 -9.84 4.53 -34.67
C PRO A 203 -9.55 5.91 -34.05
N ARG A 204 -10.34 6.92 -34.45
CA ARG A 204 -10.27 8.29 -33.91
C ARG A 204 -10.77 8.37 -32.45
N LEU A 205 -11.63 7.46 -32.01
CA LEU A 205 -12.21 7.40 -30.68
C LEU A 205 -11.38 6.57 -29.69
N THR A 206 -10.32 5.92 -30.15
CA THR A 206 -9.43 5.12 -29.30
C THR A 206 -8.06 5.81 -29.16
N PRO A 207 -7.87 6.68 -28.17
CA PRO A 207 -6.56 7.28 -27.95
C PRO A 207 -5.52 6.19 -27.73
N ARG A 208 -4.40 6.30 -28.43
CA ARG A 208 -3.27 5.36 -28.33
C ARG A 208 -2.17 5.90 -27.42
N SER A 209 -2.38 7.07 -26.84
CA SER A 209 -1.43 7.70 -25.92
C SER A 209 -2.16 8.34 -24.76
N PHE A 210 -1.45 8.45 -23.64
CA PHE A 210 -1.87 9.14 -22.45
C PHE A 210 -0.70 9.99 -21.93
N GLN A 211 -0.94 11.26 -21.58
CA GLN A 211 0.07 12.11 -21.01
C GLN A 211 0.02 12.03 -19.48
N LEU A 212 1.14 11.69 -18.88
CA LEU A 212 1.35 11.68 -17.44
C LEU A 212 2.29 12.81 -17.07
N SER A 213 1.91 13.62 -16.08
CA SER A 213 2.69 14.80 -15.63
C SER A 213 3.88 14.42 -14.75
N GLU A 214 4.52 13.29 -15.07
CA GLU A 214 5.67 12.76 -14.33
C GLU A 214 6.86 12.60 -15.26
N PRO A 215 8.10 12.82 -14.75
CA PRO A 215 9.30 12.61 -15.54
C PRO A 215 9.51 11.14 -15.89
N TYR A 216 10.27 10.89 -16.94
CA TYR A 216 10.51 9.55 -17.48
C TYR A 216 10.93 8.50 -16.43
N PRO A 217 11.87 8.75 -15.48
CA PRO A 217 12.26 7.71 -14.52
C PRO A 217 11.11 7.28 -13.61
N ILE A 218 10.25 8.20 -13.20
CA ILE A 218 9.11 7.93 -12.34
C ILE A 218 8.04 7.15 -13.09
N THR A 219 7.72 7.60 -14.30
CA THR A 219 6.79 6.92 -15.20
C THR A 219 7.26 5.50 -15.52
N LEU A 220 8.56 5.31 -15.80
CA LEU A 220 9.14 3.99 -16.05
C LEU A 220 9.02 3.09 -14.81
N ALA A 221 9.34 3.59 -13.62
CA ALA A 221 9.23 2.84 -12.39
C ALA A 221 7.78 2.41 -12.09
N LEU A 222 6.81 3.29 -12.37
CA LEU A 222 5.38 2.97 -12.26
C LEU A 222 4.96 1.89 -13.26
N LEU A 223 5.41 1.97 -14.52
CA LEU A 223 5.14 0.94 -15.52
C LEU A 223 5.80 -0.39 -15.17
N GLN A 224 7.03 -0.38 -14.69
CA GLN A 224 7.71 -1.59 -14.18
C GLN A 224 6.87 -2.25 -13.09
N TYR A 225 6.27 -1.46 -12.18
CA TYR A 225 5.34 -2.01 -11.19
C TYR A 225 4.11 -2.63 -11.85
N PHE A 226 3.46 -1.97 -12.82
CA PHE A 226 2.29 -2.54 -13.48
C PHE A 226 2.60 -3.86 -14.20
N TYR A 227 3.82 -4.04 -14.70
CA TYR A 227 4.20 -5.27 -15.38
C TYR A 227 4.64 -6.38 -14.42
N SER A 228 5.31 -6.06 -13.32
CA SER A 228 5.82 -7.05 -12.36
C SER A 228 4.93 -7.23 -11.12
N LEU A 229 4.08 -6.26 -10.78
CA LEU A 229 3.37 -6.14 -9.50
C LEU A 229 4.33 -6.21 -8.28
N ALA A 230 5.57 -5.76 -8.47
CA ALA A 230 6.62 -5.74 -7.45
C ALA A 230 7.54 -4.51 -7.63
N LEU A 231 8.36 -4.23 -6.63
CA LEU A 231 9.42 -3.22 -6.66
C LEU A 231 10.78 -3.92 -6.59
N ILE A 232 11.25 -4.44 -7.73
CA ILE A 232 12.45 -5.28 -7.80
C ILE A 232 13.60 -4.66 -8.58
N THR A 233 13.39 -3.54 -9.27
CA THR A 233 14.46 -2.88 -10.03
C THR A 233 15.22 -1.86 -9.16
N PRO A 234 16.53 -1.62 -9.43
CA PRO A 234 17.29 -0.58 -8.73
C PRO A 234 16.64 0.81 -8.85
N LEU A 235 16.03 1.11 -10.00
CA LEU A 235 15.32 2.37 -10.22
C LEU A 235 14.15 2.53 -9.23
N GLN A 236 13.33 1.49 -9.08
CA GLN A 236 12.19 1.50 -8.17
C GLN A 236 12.60 1.61 -6.69
N GLN A 237 13.79 1.15 -6.33
CA GLN A 237 14.32 1.18 -4.96
C GLN A 237 15.03 2.50 -4.63
N ALA A 238 15.22 3.40 -5.59
CA ALA A 238 15.86 4.69 -5.33
C ALA A 238 14.97 5.57 -4.42
N PRO A 239 15.51 6.22 -3.37
CA PRO A 239 14.72 7.00 -2.40
C PRO A 239 13.80 8.05 -3.02
N ALA A 240 14.31 8.82 -3.98
CA ALA A 240 13.53 9.84 -4.67
C ALA A 240 12.37 9.23 -5.49
N VAL A 241 12.61 8.08 -6.12
CA VAL A 241 11.59 7.37 -6.91
C VAL A 241 10.51 6.78 -5.99
N LEU A 242 10.91 6.16 -4.87
CA LEU A 242 9.96 5.66 -3.87
C LEU A 242 9.06 6.78 -3.33
N SER A 243 9.61 7.95 -3.05
CA SER A 243 8.82 9.10 -2.60
C SER A 243 7.74 9.49 -3.62
N GLN A 244 8.09 9.57 -4.89
CA GLN A 244 7.13 9.88 -5.95
C GLN A 244 6.13 8.73 -6.17
N LEU A 245 6.57 7.49 -6.12
CA LEU A 245 5.67 6.34 -6.21
C LEU A 245 4.66 6.30 -5.05
N LEU A 246 5.04 6.75 -3.84
CA LEU A 246 4.09 6.88 -2.73
C LEU A 246 3.01 7.92 -3.03
N VAL A 247 3.41 9.10 -3.54
CA VAL A 247 2.46 10.14 -3.95
C VAL A 247 1.53 9.64 -5.05
N LEU A 248 2.07 9.00 -6.09
CA LEU A 248 1.27 8.47 -7.19
C LEU A 248 0.31 7.36 -6.73
N SER A 249 0.78 6.45 -5.86
CA SER A 249 -0.07 5.38 -5.34
C SER A 249 -1.24 5.92 -4.52
N SER A 250 -1.01 6.97 -3.73
CA SER A 250 -2.05 7.67 -2.98
C SER A 250 -3.01 8.43 -3.92
N THR A 251 -2.48 9.18 -4.88
CA THR A 251 -3.27 9.98 -5.84
C THR A 251 -4.18 9.12 -6.71
N TYR A 252 -3.67 8.00 -7.20
CA TYR A 252 -4.40 7.10 -8.09
C TYR A 252 -5.05 5.92 -7.38
N HIS A 253 -5.01 5.87 -6.04
CA HIS A 253 -5.57 4.82 -5.19
C HIS A 253 -5.08 3.41 -5.56
N ILE A 254 -3.78 3.26 -5.81
CA ILE A 254 -3.14 1.98 -6.11
C ILE A 254 -2.69 1.34 -4.79
N VAL A 255 -3.63 0.78 -4.03
CA VAL A 255 -3.41 0.27 -2.67
C VAL A 255 -2.23 -0.71 -2.57
N HIS A 256 -2.09 -1.64 -3.53
CA HIS A 256 -1.00 -2.60 -3.50
C HIS A 256 0.38 -1.96 -3.71
N LEU A 257 0.48 -0.95 -4.61
CA LEU A 257 1.73 -0.19 -4.78
C LEU A 257 2.07 0.59 -3.51
N GLU A 258 1.07 1.21 -2.89
CA GLU A 258 1.26 1.92 -1.62
C GLU A 258 1.84 1.03 -0.54
N LEU A 259 1.31 -0.19 -0.36
CA LEU A 259 1.85 -1.16 0.60
C LEU A 259 3.29 -1.57 0.29
N LEU A 260 3.62 -1.82 -0.99
CA LEU A 260 4.97 -2.16 -1.41
C LEU A 260 5.96 -1.00 -1.17
N VAL A 261 5.55 0.23 -1.48
CA VAL A 261 6.38 1.42 -1.28
C VAL A 261 6.61 1.68 0.21
N LYS A 262 5.57 1.60 1.03
CA LYS A 262 5.70 1.68 2.50
C LYS A 262 6.68 0.64 3.03
N HIS A 263 6.55 -0.62 2.58
CA HIS A 263 7.47 -1.68 2.96
C HIS A 263 8.93 -1.36 2.59
N ALA A 264 9.17 -0.90 1.35
CA ALA A 264 10.49 -0.49 0.90
C ALA A 264 11.04 0.67 1.73
N MET A 265 10.23 1.68 2.03
CA MET A 265 10.61 2.83 2.86
C MET A 265 10.95 2.42 4.31
N HIS A 266 10.19 1.53 4.92
CA HIS A 266 10.51 1.00 6.25
C HIS A 266 11.88 0.32 6.28
N ARG A 267 12.24 -0.39 5.23
CA ARG A 267 13.54 -1.10 5.14
C ARG A 267 14.72 -0.17 4.90
N MET A 268 14.52 0.94 4.21
CA MET A 268 15.59 1.90 3.88
C MET A 268 15.68 3.06 4.85
N LEU A 269 14.88 3.07 5.91
CA LEU A 269 14.87 4.16 6.90
C LEU A 269 16.23 4.26 7.60
N SER A 270 16.83 5.42 7.54
CA SER A 270 18.13 5.75 8.12
C SER A 270 18.17 7.24 8.49
N ASN A 271 19.20 7.66 9.19
CA ASN A 271 19.38 9.08 9.54
C ASN A 271 19.41 9.99 8.30
N SER A 272 19.88 9.51 7.16
CA SER A 272 19.96 10.29 5.92
C SER A 272 18.65 10.33 5.13
N THR A 273 17.76 9.36 5.32
CA THR A 273 16.49 9.26 4.58
C THR A 273 15.27 9.66 5.40
N SER A 274 15.40 9.74 6.73
CA SER A 274 14.28 9.97 7.66
C SER A 274 13.49 11.25 7.39
N VAL A 275 14.18 12.36 7.08
CA VAL A 275 13.51 13.65 6.80
C VAL A 275 12.65 13.54 5.54
N GLY A 276 13.21 13.03 4.43
CA GLY A 276 12.46 12.88 3.19
C GLY A 276 11.29 11.88 3.31
N VAL A 277 11.48 10.79 4.07
CA VAL A 277 10.39 9.85 4.35
C VAL A 277 9.30 10.51 5.18
N TYR A 278 9.64 11.30 6.21
CA TYR A 278 8.67 12.03 7.03
C TYR A 278 7.85 13.04 6.20
N GLU A 279 8.52 13.82 5.35
CA GLU A 279 7.87 14.82 4.50
C GLU A 279 6.84 14.17 3.55
N VAL A 280 7.24 13.13 2.82
CA VAL A 280 6.33 12.46 1.89
C VAL A 280 5.24 11.66 2.62
N ALA A 281 5.54 11.08 3.77
CA ALA A 281 4.56 10.41 4.61
C ALA A 281 3.50 11.40 5.14
N THR A 282 3.92 12.64 5.43
CA THR A 282 2.99 13.71 5.83
C THR A 282 2.09 14.11 4.67
N LEU A 283 2.66 14.29 3.48
CA LEU A 283 1.91 14.63 2.28
C LEU A 283 0.84 13.56 1.94
N CYS A 284 1.20 12.28 2.09
CA CYS A 284 0.30 11.15 1.80
C CYS A 284 -0.54 10.69 3.01
N SER A 285 -0.49 11.39 4.15
CA SER A 285 -1.21 11.02 5.39
C SER A 285 -0.85 9.62 5.92
N CYS A 286 0.36 9.13 5.67
CA CYS A 286 0.86 7.83 6.11
C CYS A 286 1.40 7.90 7.54
N ARG A 287 0.51 7.88 8.53
CA ARG A 287 0.83 8.08 9.96
C ARG A 287 1.91 7.12 10.49
N SER A 288 1.89 5.86 10.09
CA SER A 288 2.86 4.85 10.54
C SER A 288 4.30 5.19 10.16
N LEU A 289 4.52 5.76 8.96
CA LEU A 289 5.84 6.24 8.54
C LEU A 289 6.24 7.56 9.22
N GLN A 290 5.30 8.41 9.61
CA GLN A 290 5.57 9.66 10.31
C GLN A 290 6.09 9.46 11.73
N ILE A 291 5.59 8.42 12.43
CA ILE A 291 5.89 8.20 13.85
C ILE A 291 7.18 7.40 14.04
N ARG A 292 7.63 6.66 13.04
CA ARG A 292 8.84 5.87 13.09
C ARG A 292 10.11 6.72 12.93
#